data_e4eb733851f5ee3fa0cece3dfa898ed4
#
_entry.id   e4eb733851f5ee3fa0cece3dfa898ed4
#
_cell.length_a   1.000
_cell.length_b   1.000
_cell.length_c   1.000
_cell.angle_alpha   90.00
_cell.angle_beta   90.00
_cell.angle_gamma   90.00
#
_symmetry.space_group_name_H-M   'P 1'
#
loop_
_entity.id
_entity.type
_entity.pdbx_description
1 polymer ?
#
loop_
_entity_poly.entity_id
_entity_poly.type
_entity_poly.pdbx_seq_one_letter_code
_entity_poly.pdbx_strand_id
1 'polypeptide(L)'
;MNRILALCCLLAGYAGSLTAGTVTVVDFAGRSVTLPEPAQRIVALAPHIVENLYSAGAGDRLVGVVSYSDFPAQARSLPLVGSFNAFSLEQILASKPDLILMWGSGNGAGALQKLERLGIPVYVSELRSLDNIPASIRRLGQLAGTEAH
;
A
#
# COMPACT_ATOMS: atom_id res chain seq x y z
N MET A 1 66.78 -16.33 5.88
CA MET A 1 65.88 -15.67 6.84
C MET A 1 64.93 -14.76 6.03
N ASN A 2 63.85 -15.30 5.47
CA ASN A 2 62.88 -14.57 4.66
C ASN A 2 61.61 -14.33 5.48
N ARG A 3 61.35 -13.05 5.78
CA ARG A 3 60.12 -12.59 6.41
C ARG A 3 59.12 -12.23 5.29
N ILE A 4 58.16 -13.11 5.03
CA ILE A 4 57.02 -12.85 4.17
C ILE A 4 55.97 -12.11 4.99
N LEU A 5 55.76 -10.84 4.67
CA LEU A 5 54.70 -10.00 5.22
C LEU A 5 53.38 -10.35 4.50
N ALA A 6 52.46 -11.02 5.18
CA ALA A 6 51.14 -11.24 4.66
C ALA A 6 50.26 -9.98 4.87
N LEU A 7 49.95 -9.32 3.75
CA LEU A 7 49.05 -8.17 3.69
C LEU A 7 47.61 -8.67 3.60
N CYS A 8 46.89 -8.74 4.73
CA CYS A 8 45.46 -9.01 4.75
C CYS A 8 44.69 -7.77 4.32
N CYS A 9 44.21 -7.75 3.07
CA CYS A 9 43.23 -6.75 2.63
C CYS A 9 41.87 -7.04 3.27
N LEU A 10 41.49 -6.27 4.28
CA LEU A 10 40.13 -6.19 4.78
C LEU A 10 39.26 -5.48 3.75
N LEU A 11 38.53 -6.24 2.94
CA LEU A 11 37.42 -5.72 2.14
C LEU A 11 36.24 -5.49 3.09
N ALA A 12 36.13 -4.28 3.65
CA ALA A 12 34.93 -3.83 4.32
C ALA A 12 33.86 -3.63 3.24
N GLY A 13 32.95 -4.60 3.11
CA GLY A 13 31.77 -4.49 2.27
C GLY A 13 30.85 -3.38 2.82
N TYR A 14 30.83 -2.23 2.15
CA TYR A 14 29.81 -1.21 2.34
C TYR A 14 28.49 -1.79 1.84
N ALA A 15 27.69 -2.38 2.72
CA ALA A 15 26.28 -2.60 2.48
C ALA A 15 25.61 -1.22 2.50
N GLY A 16 25.54 -0.58 1.35
CA GLY A 16 24.74 0.63 1.16
C GLY A 16 23.27 0.26 1.41
N SER A 17 22.71 0.68 2.54
CA SER A 17 21.27 0.66 2.73
C SER A 17 20.67 1.56 1.67
N LEU A 18 19.99 0.98 0.68
CA LEU A 18 19.11 1.71 -0.22
C LEU A 18 17.97 2.25 0.68
N THR A 19 18.07 3.51 1.08
CA THR A 19 16.94 4.21 1.69
C THR A 19 15.88 4.35 0.62
N ALA A 20 14.82 3.57 0.70
CA ALA A 20 13.63 3.77 -0.10
C ALA A 20 13.16 5.21 0.15
N GLY A 21 13.06 6.00 -0.92
CA GLY A 21 12.76 7.42 -0.81
C GLY A 21 11.31 7.66 -0.41
N THR A 22 11.05 8.84 0.20
CA THR A 22 9.70 9.32 0.47
C THR A 22 8.83 9.30 -0.78
N VAL A 23 7.63 8.72 -0.68
CA VAL A 23 6.63 8.67 -1.74
C VAL A 23 5.51 9.65 -1.46
N THR A 24 5.18 10.51 -2.41
CA THR A 24 4.04 11.43 -2.31
C THR A 24 3.16 11.31 -3.55
N VAL A 25 1.87 11.06 -3.33
CA VAL A 25 0.85 10.92 -4.39
C VAL A 25 -0.36 11.79 -4.04
N VAL A 26 -0.93 12.46 -5.02
CA VAL A 26 -2.20 13.17 -4.85
C VAL A 26 -3.35 12.19 -5.05
N ASP A 27 -4.23 12.06 -4.05
CA ASP A 27 -5.39 11.18 -4.12
C ASP A 27 -6.55 11.77 -4.94
N PHE A 28 -7.65 11.03 -5.09
CA PHE A 28 -8.81 11.49 -5.85
C PHE A 28 -9.66 12.55 -5.12
N ALA A 29 -9.39 12.80 -3.83
CA ALA A 29 -9.96 13.92 -3.08
C ALA A 29 -9.09 15.19 -3.15
N GLY A 30 -7.99 15.16 -3.94
CA GLY A 30 -7.05 16.27 -4.10
C GLY A 30 -6.08 16.45 -2.94
N ARG A 31 -5.94 15.44 -2.06
CA ARG A 31 -5.05 15.48 -0.90
C ARG A 31 -3.71 14.84 -1.23
N SER A 32 -2.63 15.42 -0.71
CA SER A 32 -1.31 14.80 -0.76
C SER A 32 -1.21 13.69 0.30
N VAL A 33 -0.95 12.47 -0.13
CA VAL A 33 -0.65 11.33 0.72
C VAL A 33 0.84 11.06 0.64
N THR A 34 1.53 11.17 1.77
CA THR A 34 2.98 11.02 1.85
C THR A 34 3.33 9.84 2.75
N LEU A 35 4.19 8.95 2.24
CA LEU A 35 4.73 7.80 2.95
C LEU A 35 6.25 7.98 3.08
N PRO A 36 6.87 7.61 4.20
CA PRO A 36 8.33 7.68 4.36
C PRO A 36 9.08 6.73 3.42
N GLU A 37 8.41 5.64 3.03
CA GLU A 37 8.87 4.62 2.08
C GLU A 37 7.66 3.98 1.39
N PRO A 38 7.83 3.25 0.27
CA PRO A 38 6.73 2.54 -0.38
C PRO A 38 6.01 1.59 0.56
N ALA A 39 4.68 1.61 0.52
CA ALA A 39 3.84 0.80 1.39
C ALA A 39 4.12 -0.69 1.25
N GLN A 40 4.25 -1.36 2.39
CA GLN A 40 4.51 -2.80 2.48
C GLN A 40 3.30 -3.57 3.05
N ARG A 41 2.38 -2.88 3.73
CA ARG A 41 1.23 -3.47 4.42
C ARG A 41 -0.01 -2.63 4.17
N ILE A 42 -0.80 -3.04 3.19
CA ILE A 42 -1.93 -2.26 2.68
C ILE A 42 -3.25 -2.91 3.09
N VAL A 43 -4.17 -2.12 3.64
CA VAL A 43 -5.58 -2.49 3.80
C VAL A 43 -6.41 -1.81 2.71
N ALA A 44 -7.23 -2.57 1.98
CA ALA A 44 -8.10 -2.07 0.92
C ALA A 44 -9.57 -2.22 1.30
N LEU A 45 -10.30 -1.10 1.32
CA LEU A 45 -11.70 -1.04 1.79
C LEU A 45 -12.73 -1.05 0.65
N ALA A 46 -12.35 -1.53 -0.53
CA ALA A 46 -13.29 -1.80 -1.63
C ALA A 46 -12.73 -2.85 -2.59
N PRO A 47 -13.59 -3.71 -3.20
CA PRO A 47 -13.14 -4.77 -4.11
C PRO A 47 -12.36 -4.24 -5.32
N HIS A 48 -12.84 -3.18 -5.99
CA HIS A 48 -12.16 -2.59 -7.15
C HIS A 48 -10.76 -2.03 -6.82
N ILE A 49 -10.52 -1.61 -5.57
CA ILE A 49 -9.20 -1.17 -5.11
C ILE A 49 -8.25 -2.38 -5.04
N VAL A 50 -8.74 -3.53 -4.56
CA VAL A 50 -7.99 -4.78 -4.54
C VAL A 50 -7.58 -5.18 -5.96
N GLU A 51 -8.52 -5.17 -6.91
CA GLU A 51 -8.25 -5.48 -8.32
C GLU A 51 -7.21 -4.55 -8.95
N ASN A 52 -7.31 -3.25 -8.67
CA ASN A 52 -6.35 -2.26 -9.14
C ASN A 52 -4.96 -2.44 -8.51
N LEU A 53 -4.87 -2.84 -7.23
CA LEU A 53 -3.58 -3.17 -6.60
C LEU A 53 -2.92 -4.39 -7.23
N TYR A 54 -3.67 -5.44 -7.53
CA TYR A 54 -3.13 -6.58 -8.27
C TYR A 54 -2.66 -6.18 -9.66
N SER A 55 -3.44 -5.32 -10.35
CA SER A 55 -3.06 -4.78 -11.65
C SER A 55 -1.81 -3.88 -11.60
N ALA A 56 -1.58 -3.23 -10.47
CA ALA A 56 -0.37 -2.44 -10.20
C ALA A 56 0.84 -3.28 -9.75
N GLY A 57 0.72 -4.63 -9.69
CA GLY A 57 1.77 -5.51 -9.20
C GLY A 57 1.99 -5.46 -7.68
N ALA A 58 1.02 -4.94 -6.92
CA ALA A 58 1.12 -4.73 -5.46
C ALA A 58 0.18 -5.62 -4.63
N GLY A 59 -0.39 -6.66 -5.22
CA GLY A 59 -1.32 -7.56 -4.55
C GLY A 59 -0.74 -8.29 -3.34
N ASP A 60 0.56 -8.58 -3.35
CA ASP A 60 1.31 -9.20 -2.27
C ASP A 60 1.50 -8.29 -1.03
N ARG A 61 1.23 -6.99 -1.17
CA ARG A 61 1.24 -6.01 -0.08
C ARG A 61 -0.07 -5.98 0.72
N LEU A 62 -1.14 -6.63 0.22
CA LEU A 62 -2.42 -6.65 0.90
C LEU A 62 -2.38 -7.50 2.16
N VAL A 63 -2.77 -6.90 3.29
CA VAL A 63 -2.86 -7.55 4.60
C VAL A 63 -4.27 -7.57 5.17
N GLY A 64 -5.22 -6.88 4.51
CA GLY A 64 -6.63 -6.88 4.87
C GLY A 64 -7.49 -6.33 3.74
N VAL A 65 -8.63 -6.97 3.51
CA VAL A 65 -9.58 -6.64 2.45
C VAL A 65 -11.01 -6.67 2.99
N VAL A 66 -11.96 -6.16 2.22
CA VAL A 66 -13.39 -6.25 2.54
C VAL A 66 -14.05 -7.43 1.82
N SER A 67 -15.25 -7.79 2.28
CA SER A 67 -16.08 -8.82 1.64
C SER A 67 -16.25 -8.55 0.15
N TYR A 68 -16.39 -9.63 -0.64
CA TYR A 68 -16.50 -9.60 -2.11
C TYR A 68 -15.21 -9.16 -2.85
N SER A 69 -14.07 -9.17 -2.19
CA SER A 69 -12.76 -9.04 -2.83
C SER A 69 -12.34 -10.40 -3.42
N ASP A 70 -13.05 -10.84 -4.47
CA ASP A 70 -12.96 -12.21 -5.01
C ASP A 70 -12.04 -12.33 -6.22
N PHE A 71 -11.57 -11.23 -6.77
CA PHE A 71 -10.72 -11.19 -7.94
C PHE A 71 -9.44 -10.37 -7.68
N PRO A 72 -8.27 -10.87 -8.13
CA PRO A 72 -8.05 -12.22 -8.64
C PRO A 72 -8.24 -13.29 -7.56
N ALA A 73 -8.24 -14.58 -7.94
CA ALA A 73 -8.56 -15.68 -7.01
C ALA A 73 -7.72 -15.67 -5.72
N GLN A 74 -6.49 -15.18 -5.78
CA GLN A 74 -5.57 -15.03 -4.63
C GLN A 74 -6.14 -14.11 -3.53
N ALA A 75 -6.95 -13.12 -3.90
CA ALA A 75 -7.55 -12.18 -2.95
C ALA A 75 -8.51 -12.86 -1.95
N ARG A 76 -9.11 -14.01 -2.34
CA ARG A 76 -10.07 -14.76 -1.51
C ARG A 76 -9.47 -15.31 -0.21
N SER A 77 -8.17 -15.47 -0.14
CA SER A 77 -7.48 -15.99 1.05
C SER A 77 -7.02 -14.89 2.02
N LEU A 78 -7.21 -13.62 1.67
CA LEU A 78 -6.79 -12.50 2.50
C LEU A 78 -7.71 -12.29 3.70
N PRO A 79 -7.19 -11.80 4.85
CA PRO A 79 -8.00 -11.51 6.01
C PRO A 79 -9.08 -10.47 5.72
N LEU A 80 -10.31 -10.73 6.18
CA LEU A 80 -11.42 -9.80 6.05
C LEU A 80 -11.39 -8.79 7.21
N VAL A 81 -11.50 -7.50 6.88
CA VAL A 81 -11.65 -6.41 7.86
C VAL A 81 -13.09 -5.88 7.92
N GLY A 82 -14.04 -6.58 7.33
CA GLY A 82 -15.46 -6.25 7.28
C GLY A 82 -16.01 -6.15 5.86
N SER A 83 -17.01 -5.29 5.66
CA SER A 83 -17.54 -4.94 4.34
C SER A 83 -17.19 -3.49 3.97
N PHE A 84 -17.41 -3.10 2.70
CA PHE A 84 -17.04 -1.74 2.25
C PHE A 84 -17.78 -0.63 3.01
N ASN A 85 -18.98 -0.86 3.51
CA ASN A 85 -19.78 0.10 4.27
C ASN A 85 -19.80 -0.16 5.78
N ALA A 86 -19.23 -1.27 6.26
CA ALA A 86 -19.16 -1.66 7.66
C ALA A 86 -17.86 -2.43 7.96
N PHE A 87 -16.76 -1.70 7.98
CA PHE A 87 -15.43 -2.24 8.32
C PHE A 87 -15.11 -2.05 9.81
N SER A 88 -14.26 -2.92 10.34
CA SER A 88 -13.82 -2.92 11.75
C SER A 88 -12.47 -2.18 11.88
N LEU A 89 -12.45 -1.07 12.62
CA LEU A 89 -11.21 -0.36 12.93
C LEU A 89 -10.24 -1.21 13.74
N GLU A 90 -10.76 -2.09 14.60
CA GLU A 90 -9.96 -3.02 15.39
C GLU A 90 -9.22 -4.03 14.50
N GLN A 91 -9.91 -4.63 13.52
CA GLN A 91 -9.29 -5.56 12.58
C GLN A 91 -8.29 -4.87 11.66
N ILE A 92 -8.58 -3.63 11.24
CA ILE A 92 -7.62 -2.81 10.48
C ILE A 92 -6.35 -2.61 11.31
N LEU A 93 -6.46 -2.17 12.56
CA LEU A 93 -5.30 -1.97 13.44
C LEU A 93 -4.54 -3.28 13.73
N ALA A 94 -5.26 -4.39 13.94
CA ALA A 94 -4.66 -5.71 14.13
C ALA A 94 -3.83 -6.17 12.92
N SER A 95 -4.21 -5.74 11.71
CA SER A 95 -3.45 -6.00 10.48
C SER A 95 -2.14 -5.21 10.37
N LYS A 96 -1.92 -4.21 11.24
CA LYS A 96 -0.75 -3.32 11.28
C LYS A 96 -0.39 -2.75 9.90
N PRO A 97 -1.31 -2.05 9.22
CA PRO A 97 -1.04 -1.47 7.92
C PRO A 97 -0.18 -0.21 8.03
N ASP A 98 0.58 0.08 6.99
CA ASP A 98 1.29 1.34 6.77
C ASP A 98 0.54 2.26 5.78
N LEU A 99 -0.50 1.73 5.12
CA LEU A 99 -1.39 2.47 4.23
C LEU A 99 -2.79 1.88 4.24
N ILE A 100 -3.81 2.75 4.28
CA ILE A 100 -5.21 2.37 4.09
C ILE A 100 -5.71 3.00 2.78
N LEU A 101 -6.32 2.19 1.94
CA LEU A 101 -6.97 2.62 0.71
C LEU A 101 -8.49 2.56 0.90
N MET A 102 -9.16 3.70 0.78
CA MET A 102 -10.61 3.78 0.94
C MET A 102 -11.30 4.23 -0.35
N TRP A 103 -12.57 3.89 -0.47
CA TRP A 103 -13.45 4.37 -1.52
C TRP A 103 -14.25 5.59 -1.03
N GLY A 104 -13.99 6.75 -1.60
CA GLY A 104 -14.52 8.03 -1.13
C GLY A 104 -16.03 8.05 -0.95
N SER A 105 -16.80 7.74 -2.00
CA SER A 105 -18.27 7.74 -1.94
C SER A 105 -18.88 6.46 -1.36
N GLY A 106 -18.17 5.32 -1.38
CA GLY A 106 -18.71 4.01 -1.01
C GLY A 106 -18.53 3.63 0.44
N ASN A 107 -17.47 4.05 1.10
CA ASN A 107 -17.22 3.68 2.50
C ASN A 107 -18.06 4.48 3.53
N GLY A 108 -18.90 5.39 3.05
CA GLY A 108 -19.86 6.14 3.86
C GLY A 108 -19.34 7.46 4.42
N ALA A 109 -20.30 8.30 4.82
CA ALA A 109 -20.01 9.61 5.38
C ALA A 109 -19.19 9.49 6.68
N GLY A 110 -18.13 10.31 6.81
CA GLY A 110 -17.26 10.33 7.97
C GLY A 110 -16.27 9.16 8.07
N ALA A 111 -16.25 8.24 7.10
CA ALA A 111 -15.29 7.14 7.07
C ALA A 111 -13.84 7.65 7.07
N LEU A 112 -13.53 8.63 6.23
CA LEU A 112 -12.21 9.25 6.17
C LEU A 112 -11.75 9.77 7.52
N GLN A 113 -12.60 10.55 8.21
CA GLN A 113 -12.27 11.09 9.54
C GLN A 113 -12.03 10.01 10.60
N LYS A 114 -12.78 8.90 10.53
CA LYS A 114 -12.57 7.76 11.43
C LYS A 114 -11.24 7.09 11.18
N LEU A 115 -10.87 6.90 9.91
CA LEU A 115 -9.61 6.25 9.51
C LEU A 115 -8.40 7.14 9.82
N GLU A 116 -8.48 8.45 9.59
CA GLU A 116 -7.41 9.40 9.90
C GLU A 116 -7.05 9.43 11.39
N ARG A 117 -8.02 9.19 12.28
CA ARG A 117 -7.77 9.09 13.74
C ARG A 117 -6.90 7.91 14.13
N LEU A 118 -6.72 6.93 13.25
CA LEU A 118 -5.82 5.81 13.49
C LEU A 118 -4.33 6.21 13.37
N GLY A 119 -4.04 7.40 12.83
CA GLY A 119 -2.68 7.87 12.61
C GLY A 119 -1.95 7.14 11.47
N ILE A 120 -2.68 6.42 10.63
CA ILE A 120 -2.17 5.67 9.48
C ILE A 120 -2.51 6.49 8.22
N PRO A 121 -1.60 6.65 7.25
CA PRO A 121 -1.89 7.30 5.98
C PRO A 121 -3.10 6.69 5.28
N VAL A 122 -4.02 7.54 4.81
CA VAL A 122 -5.24 7.14 4.10
C VAL A 122 -5.23 7.76 2.71
N TYR A 123 -5.35 6.92 1.68
CA TYR A 123 -5.53 7.33 0.29
C TYR A 123 -6.99 7.15 -0.12
N VAL A 124 -7.59 8.18 -0.67
CA VAL A 124 -8.98 8.15 -1.18
C VAL A 124 -8.97 7.80 -2.65
N SER A 125 -9.57 6.66 -3.00
CA SER A 125 -9.91 6.27 -4.37
C SER A 125 -11.32 6.70 -4.71
N GLU A 126 -11.52 7.31 -5.89
CA GLU A 126 -12.83 7.71 -6.38
C GLU A 126 -12.84 7.61 -7.91
N LEU A 127 -13.30 6.48 -8.43
CA LEU A 127 -13.36 6.24 -9.88
C LEU A 127 -14.72 6.68 -10.42
N ARG A 128 -14.76 7.79 -11.16
CA ARG A 128 -15.98 8.35 -11.75
C ARG A 128 -16.10 8.11 -13.25
N SER A 129 -15.03 7.67 -13.88
CA SER A 129 -14.99 7.34 -15.32
C SER A 129 -13.98 6.22 -15.56
N LEU A 130 -14.10 5.55 -16.71
CA LEU A 130 -13.15 4.50 -17.11
C LEU A 130 -11.72 5.04 -17.26
N ASP A 131 -11.56 6.31 -17.64
CA ASP A 131 -10.25 6.95 -17.78
C ASP A 131 -9.51 7.12 -16.45
N ASN A 132 -10.23 7.05 -15.32
CA ASN A 132 -9.63 7.09 -13.99
C ASN A 132 -8.94 5.77 -13.60
N ILE A 133 -9.27 4.64 -14.25
CA ILE A 133 -8.72 3.32 -13.88
C ILE A 133 -7.20 3.27 -14.11
N PRO A 134 -6.64 3.62 -15.29
CA PRO A 134 -5.20 3.63 -15.49
C PRO A 134 -4.46 4.60 -14.54
N ALA A 135 -5.07 5.76 -14.25
CA ALA A 135 -4.51 6.71 -13.30
C ALA A 135 -4.48 6.14 -11.86
N SER A 136 -5.54 5.43 -11.45
CA SER A 136 -5.59 4.73 -10.17
C SER A 136 -4.49 3.68 -10.05
N ILE A 137 -4.37 2.79 -11.05
CA ILE A 137 -3.35 1.73 -11.07
C ILE A 137 -1.95 2.33 -10.94
N ARG A 138 -1.62 3.38 -11.71
CA ARG A 138 -0.32 4.07 -11.60
C ARG A 138 -0.07 4.64 -10.21
N ARG A 139 -1.03 5.36 -9.62
CA ARG A 139 -0.91 5.95 -8.27
C ARG A 139 -0.72 4.89 -7.20
N LEU A 140 -1.42 3.75 -7.31
CA LEU A 140 -1.26 2.62 -6.40
C LEU A 140 0.10 1.96 -6.55
N GLY A 141 0.61 1.84 -7.80
CA GLY A 141 1.98 1.40 -8.07
C GLY A 141 3.03 2.31 -7.45
N GLN A 142 2.84 3.65 -7.54
CA GLN A 142 3.72 4.64 -6.87
C GLN A 142 3.74 4.41 -5.36
N LEU A 143 2.58 4.35 -4.74
CA LEU A 143 2.47 4.14 -3.30
C LEU A 143 3.11 2.84 -2.83
N ALA A 144 3.05 1.78 -3.64
CA ALA A 144 3.63 0.47 -3.34
C ALA A 144 5.06 0.27 -3.86
N GLY A 145 5.59 1.20 -4.67
CA GLY A 145 6.93 1.09 -5.26
C GLY A 145 7.03 0.02 -6.36
N THR A 146 5.94 -0.21 -7.10
CA THR A 146 5.85 -1.22 -8.18
C THR A 146 5.72 -0.60 -9.58
N GLU A 147 5.98 0.69 -9.75
CA GLU A 147 5.81 1.42 -11.04
C GLU A 147 6.69 0.95 -12.19
N ALA A 148 7.72 0.19 -11.95
CA ALA A 148 8.71 -0.22 -12.95
C ALA A 148 8.26 -1.42 -13.80
N HIS A 149 6.95 -1.74 -13.83
CA HIS A 149 6.43 -2.90 -14.56
C HIS A 149 5.40 -2.50 -15.61
#